data_5c265308e763a3e8a5d5934eee11edda
#
_entry.id   5c265308e763a3e8a5d5934eee11edda
#
_cell.length_a   1.000
_cell.length_b   1.000
_cell.length_c   1.000
_cell.angle_alpha   90.00
_cell.angle_beta   90.00
_cell.angle_gamma   90.00
#
_symmetry.space_group_name_H-M   'P 1'
#
loop_
_entity.id
_entity.type
_entity.pdbx_description
1 polymer ?
#
loop_
_entity_poly.entity_id
_entity_poly.type
_entity_poly.pdbx_seq_one_letter_code
_entity_poly.pdbx_strand_id
1 'polypeptide(L)'
;MDNHYDAIIIGGGVAGLTAGLHLAERGLRPLILEAGERVGGRLAGKEDILINDWCFPNEHGVHGIWSSYVNFKHMLRRHEILPTLIPAQEEQWIYRSGKRIGRAPIGSVIRHSRLPAPLHYIQLFLLPQFLWLLDLRDWVRIFSVWSTLLMAIGIDPFVEDQPLEGLTFGEELKRWGPALRALFFGLTRNGLSTDPEQVPLAGFLAFLRFYTIMRRDAWAFDYLPNGGGEVCENLAVKIMQLGGEIRLKSRVIRVDATRGGDSTAHIQHDGLTESVNAPFIILASDSPGAESVIKTSFPLESTSLFFPHGLAHAVIRLWFDITPRKNPEAGIFSGDFIMHNFFWLDKIYDSYRKWHDETGGSCIEVHVYGPQDVLAQSDAMLLTNVLRDFYRVHPELKGHLIKPHIQRNAATHTLPALGARGTHLGIETPWENLFCAGDWVRHTTPAFFLERACATGIEAANCVLRSRGLDEFELQTYPPPEPLAAWIEASMMRGRKNRRGKRLAK
;
A
#
# COMPACT_ATOMS: atom_id res chain seq x y z
N MET A 1 -37.63 -4.74 -14.49
CA MET A 1 -36.56 -3.75 -14.73
C MET A 1 -35.52 -4.47 -15.58
N ASP A 2 -35.14 -3.88 -16.68
CA ASP A 2 -34.13 -4.46 -17.58
C ASP A 2 -32.80 -4.58 -16.82
N ASN A 3 -32.38 -5.78 -16.49
CA ASN A 3 -31.15 -6.05 -15.72
C ASN A 3 -29.91 -6.07 -16.65
N HIS A 4 -29.87 -5.13 -17.62
CA HIS A 4 -28.73 -5.04 -18.52
C HIS A 4 -27.62 -4.17 -17.90
N TYR A 5 -26.44 -4.77 -17.71
CA TYR A 5 -25.22 -4.09 -17.30
C TYR A 5 -24.23 -4.02 -18.46
N ASP A 6 -23.49 -2.93 -18.58
CA ASP A 6 -22.43 -2.80 -19.57
C ASP A 6 -21.15 -3.49 -19.13
N ALA A 7 -20.88 -3.54 -17.83
CA ALA A 7 -19.73 -4.24 -17.26
C ALA A 7 -20.02 -4.75 -15.84
N ILE A 8 -19.47 -5.90 -15.49
CA ILE A 8 -19.41 -6.42 -14.13
C ILE A 8 -18.01 -6.13 -13.57
N ILE A 9 -17.94 -5.54 -12.38
CA ILE A 9 -16.70 -5.25 -11.67
C ILE A 9 -16.65 -6.11 -10.41
N ILE A 10 -15.63 -6.94 -10.27
CA ILE A 10 -15.48 -7.89 -9.17
C ILE A 10 -14.52 -7.30 -8.14
N GLY A 11 -15.07 -6.85 -7.02
CA GLY A 11 -14.39 -6.19 -5.92
C GLY A 11 -14.69 -4.69 -5.83
N GLY A 12 -15.17 -4.26 -4.68
CA GLY A 12 -15.50 -2.86 -4.34
C GLY A 12 -14.37 -2.10 -3.66
N GLY A 13 -13.10 -2.50 -3.86
CA GLY A 13 -11.93 -1.74 -3.43
C GLY A 13 -11.68 -0.50 -4.30
N VAL A 14 -10.59 0.23 -4.01
CA VAL A 14 -10.23 1.47 -4.75
C VAL A 14 -10.17 1.24 -6.26
N ALA A 15 -9.61 0.13 -6.73
CA ALA A 15 -9.52 -0.17 -8.16
C ALA A 15 -10.91 -0.34 -8.80
N GLY A 16 -11.79 -1.12 -8.16
CA GLY A 16 -13.15 -1.37 -8.67
C GLY A 16 -14.04 -0.13 -8.58
N LEU A 17 -13.97 0.63 -7.49
CA LEU A 17 -14.68 1.91 -7.37
C LEU A 17 -14.20 2.91 -8.42
N THR A 18 -12.87 2.97 -8.68
CA THR A 18 -12.32 3.82 -9.73
C THR A 18 -12.84 3.40 -11.11
N ALA A 19 -12.78 2.10 -11.44
CA ALA A 19 -13.29 1.62 -12.73
C ALA A 19 -14.79 1.90 -12.88
N GLY A 20 -15.58 1.59 -11.86
CA GLY A 20 -17.02 1.84 -11.86
C GLY A 20 -17.40 3.30 -12.04
N LEU A 21 -16.69 4.21 -11.36
CA LEU A 21 -16.90 5.64 -11.48
C LEU A 21 -16.65 6.12 -12.92
N HIS A 22 -15.50 5.73 -13.50
CA HIS A 22 -15.12 6.17 -14.85
C HIS A 22 -16.04 5.61 -15.94
N LEU A 23 -16.57 4.39 -15.78
CA LEU A 23 -17.59 3.84 -16.68
C LEU A 23 -18.91 4.61 -16.54
N ALA A 24 -19.37 4.85 -15.31
CA ALA A 24 -20.62 5.55 -15.04
C ALA A 24 -20.58 7.00 -15.54
N GLU A 25 -19.44 7.69 -15.47
CA GLU A 25 -19.23 9.04 -16.02
C GLU A 25 -19.40 9.11 -17.56
N ARG A 26 -19.22 8.00 -18.26
CA ARG A 26 -19.44 7.89 -19.70
C ARG A 26 -20.84 7.35 -20.05
N GLY A 27 -21.75 7.27 -19.06
CA GLY A 27 -23.12 6.84 -19.25
C GLY A 27 -23.29 5.32 -19.36
N LEU A 28 -22.25 4.53 -19.08
CA LEU A 28 -22.35 3.09 -18.97
C LEU A 28 -22.94 2.69 -17.61
N ARG A 29 -23.55 1.53 -17.53
CA ARG A 29 -24.14 0.97 -16.30
C ARG A 29 -23.23 -0.14 -15.72
N PRO A 30 -22.25 0.16 -14.85
CA PRO A 30 -21.45 -0.84 -14.19
C PRO A 30 -22.21 -1.48 -13.02
N LEU A 31 -22.01 -2.79 -12.82
CA LEU A 31 -22.39 -3.53 -11.61
C LEU A 31 -21.12 -3.88 -10.82
N ILE A 32 -20.98 -3.36 -9.62
CA ILE A 32 -19.88 -3.72 -8.71
C ILE A 32 -20.37 -4.80 -7.75
N LEU A 33 -19.66 -5.94 -7.72
CA LEU A 33 -19.91 -7.07 -6.84
C LEU A 33 -18.83 -7.10 -5.73
N GLU A 34 -19.22 -6.78 -4.51
CA GLU A 34 -18.33 -6.78 -3.34
C GLU A 34 -18.68 -7.95 -2.41
N ALA A 35 -17.66 -8.72 -2.03
CA ALA A 35 -17.83 -9.88 -1.14
C ALA A 35 -18.11 -9.51 0.33
N GLY A 36 -17.66 -8.33 0.74
CA GLY A 36 -17.78 -7.81 2.10
C GLY A 36 -19.12 -7.11 2.35
N GLU A 37 -19.24 -6.59 3.57
CA GLU A 37 -20.42 -5.82 4.02
C GLU A 37 -20.29 -4.33 3.72
N ARG A 38 -19.11 -3.86 3.30
CA ARG A 38 -18.80 -2.46 2.96
C ARG A 38 -17.89 -2.41 1.73
N VAL A 39 -17.97 -1.32 0.99
CA VAL A 39 -17.01 -1.00 -0.07
C VAL A 39 -15.71 -0.46 0.50
N GLY A 40 -14.65 -0.39 -0.33
CA GLY A 40 -13.36 0.24 -0.02
C GLY A 40 -12.23 -0.75 0.24
N GLY A 41 -12.56 -2.03 0.49
CA GLY A 41 -11.54 -3.07 0.70
C GLY A 41 -10.55 -2.72 1.80
N ARG A 42 -9.25 -2.74 1.48
CA ARG A 42 -8.19 -2.41 2.46
C ARG A 42 -8.19 -0.95 2.91
N LEU A 43 -8.71 -0.02 2.13
CA LEU A 43 -8.75 1.39 2.53
C LEU A 43 -9.85 1.66 3.58
N ALA A 44 -11.01 1.02 3.47
CA ALA A 44 -12.13 1.26 4.38
C ALA A 44 -12.06 0.48 5.70
N GLY A 45 -11.45 -0.72 5.67
CA GLY A 45 -11.36 -1.56 6.86
C GLY A 45 -12.69 -2.26 7.25
N LYS A 46 -12.96 -2.34 8.57
CA LYS A 46 -14.10 -3.04 9.16
C LYS A 46 -15.09 -2.07 9.80
N GLU A 47 -16.08 -2.64 10.53
CA GLU A 47 -17.01 -1.85 11.34
C GLU A 47 -16.30 -0.98 12.37
N ASP A 48 -16.84 0.21 12.62
CA ASP A 48 -16.27 1.17 13.55
C ASP A 48 -16.26 0.63 14.99
N ILE A 49 -15.28 1.09 15.76
CA ILE A 49 -15.12 0.67 17.17
C ILE A 49 -15.92 1.59 18.06
N LEU A 50 -16.82 0.99 18.84
CA LEU A 50 -17.62 1.72 19.85
C LEU A 50 -16.98 1.59 21.23
N ILE A 51 -16.75 2.72 21.89
CA ILE A 51 -16.32 2.79 23.29
C ILE A 51 -17.19 3.83 23.99
N ASN A 52 -18.08 3.36 24.87
CA ASN A 52 -19.13 4.19 25.46
C ASN A 52 -19.93 4.90 24.33
N ASP A 53 -20.01 6.23 24.37
CA ASP A 53 -20.72 7.05 23.38
C ASP A 53 -19.83 7.47 22.19
N TRP A 54 -18.60 6.96 22.11
CA TRP A 54 -17.63 7.33 21.08
C TRP A 54 -17.55 6.27 19.97
N CYS A 55 -17.54 6.75 18.72
CA CYS A 55 -17.39 5.94 17.52
C CYS A 55 -16.07 6.27 16.83
N PHE A 56 -15.25 5.26 16.58
CA PHE A 56 -13.91 5.41 16.03
C PHE A 56 -13.76 4.59 14.74
N PRO A 57 -13.21 5.16 13.66
CA PRO A 57 -12.94 4.41 12.43
C PRO A 57 -11.99 3.24 12.70
N ASN A 58 -12.33 2.07 12.15
CA ASN A 58 -11.58 0.83 12.29
C ASN A 58 -11.03 0.40 10.93
N GLU A 59 -10.06 1.13 10.43
CA GLU A 59 -9.41 0.82 9.17
C GLU A 59 -8.57 -0.47 9.24
N HIS A 60 -8.20 -0.97 8.09
CA HIS A 60 -7.25 -2.10 7.94
C HIS A 60 -5.85 -1.78 8.52
N GLY A 61 -5.60 -0.52 8.80
CA GLY A 61 -4.44 0.14 9.33
C GLY A 61 -4.41 1.57 8.82
N VAL A 62 -3.71 2.48 9.51
CA VAL A 62 -3.57 3.87 9.06
C VAL A 62 -2.96 3.93 7.66
N HIS A 63 -3.59 4.68 6.75
CA HIS A 63 -3.14 4.89 5.38
C HIS A 63 -2.61 6.29 5.15
N GLY A 64 -1.39 6.39 4.62
CA GLY A 64 -0.84 7.65 4.12
C GLY A 64 -1.26 7.92 2.68
N ILE A 65 -1.72 9.14 2.41
CA ILE A 65 -2.01 9.63 1.06
C ILE A 65 -0.77 10.38 0.58
N TRP A 66 0.07 9.72 -0.18
CA TRP A 66 1.36 10.26 -0.60
C TRP A 66 1.23 11.48 -1.52
N SER A 67 2.20 12.38 -1.48
CA SER A 67 2.24 13.56 -2.36
C SER A 67 2.11 13.19 -3.83
N SER A 68 2.69 12.06 -4.20
CA SER A 68 2.73 11.49 -5.55
C SER A 68 1.45 10.75 -5.98
N TYR A 69 0.40 10.67 -5.15
CA TYR A 69 -0.88 10.08 -5.54
C TYR A 69 -1.69 11.07 -6.39
N VAL A 70 -1.25 11.25 -7.64
CA VAL A 70 -1.80 12.28 -8.54
C VAL A 70 -3.14 11.87 -9.15
N ASN A 71 -3.27 10.62 -9.60
CA ASN A 71 -4.52 10.11 -10.18
C ASN A 71 -5.61 9.97 -9.12
N PHE A 72 -5.29 9.38 -7.98
CA PHE A 72 -6.23 9.20 -6.88
C PHE A 72 -6.76 10.57 -6.38
N LYS A 73 -5.86 11.52 -6.08
CA LYS A 73 -6.27 12.86 -5.64
C LYS A 73 -7.01 13.65 -6.74
N HIS A 74 -6.63 13.48 -8.01
CA HIS A 74 -7.32 14.12 -9.13
C HIS A 74 -8.76 13.63 -9.25
N MET A 75 -8.97 12.30 -9.22
CA MET A 75 -10.29 11.68 -9.25
C MET A 75 -11.18 12.22 -8.11
N LEU A 76 -10.68 12.20 -6.87
CA LEU A 76 -11.45 12.67 -5.72
C LEU A 76 -11.79 14.17 -5.78
N ARG A 77 -10.84 15.02 -6.27
CA ARG A 77 -11.09 16.47 -6.44
C ARG A 77 -12.16 16.73 -7.51
N ARG A 78 -12.11 16.03 -8.63
CA ARG A 78 -13.05 16.17 -9.73
C ARG A 78 -14.51 15.96 -9.28
N HIS A 79 -14.71 15.12 -8.27
CA HIS A 79 -16.02 14.80 -7.71
C HIS A 79 -16.31 15.48 -6.36
N GLU A 80 -15.45 16.39 -5.92
CA GLU A 80 -15.57 17.10 -4.63
C GLU A 80 -15.62 16.15 -3.40
N ILE A 81 -14.96 14.97 -3.53
CA ILE A 81 -14.91 13.94 -2.48
C ILE A 81 -13.64 14.08 -1.62
N LEU A 82 -12.57 14.72 -2.14
CA LEU A 82 -11.32 14.85 -1.40
C LEU A 82 -11.49 15.77 -0.19
N PRO A 83 -11.39 15.26 1.05
CA PRO A 83 -11.45 16.09 2.23
C PRO A 83 -10.19 16.96 2.39
N THR A 84 -10.21 17.90 3.32
CA THR A 84 -8.99 18.59 3.76
C THR A 84 -8.08 17.59 4.46
N LEU A 85 -6.96 17.26 3.84
CA LEU A 85 -6.01 16.28 4.34
C LEU A 85 -5.22 16.85 5.53
N ILE A 86 -4.80 15.99 6.44
CA ILE A 86 -3.95 16.31 7.59
C ILE A 86 -2.50 15.96 7.23
N PRO A 87 -1.58 16.94 7.08
CA PRO A 87 -0.20 16.66 6.72
C PRO A 87 0.53 15.88 7.82
N ALA A 88 1.26 14.84 7.43
CA ALA A 88 2.16 14.13 8.33
C ALA A 88 3.29 15.06 8.79
N GLN A 89 3.57 15.06 10.10
CA GLN A 89 4.54 15.96 10.72
C GLN A 89 5.83 15.24 11.07
N GLU A 90 5.77 14.18 11.84
CA GLU A 90 6.97 13.50 12.35
C GLU A 90 6.83 11.98 12.40
N GLU A 91 7.75 11.29 11.78
CA GLU A 91 7.95 9.86 11.96
C GLU A 91 9.27 9.64 12.68
N GLN A 92 9.24 8.84 13.74
CA GLN A 92 10.43 8.48 14.49
C GLN A 92 10.88 7.06 14.19
N TRP A 93 12.17 6.87 14.19
CA TRP A 93 12.79 5.56 14.29
C TRP A 93 13.06 5.22 15.75
N ILE A 94 12.47 4.13 16.25
CA ILE A 94 12.71 3.59 17.59
C ILE A 94 13.41 2.25 17.40
N TYR A 95 14.67 2.18 17.82
CA TYR A 95 15.51 1.01 17.66
C TYR A 95 15.87 0.41 19.01
N ARG A 96 15.73 -0.93 19.12
CA ARG A 96 16.13 -1.69 20.30
C ARG A 96 17.16 -2.75 19.93
N SER A 97 18.23 -2.79 20.72
CA SER A 97 19.24 -3.86 20.68
C SER A 97 19.53 -4.28 22.13
N GLY A 98 19.05 -5.46 22.52
CA GLY A 98 19.10 -5.92 23.90
C GLY A 98 18.37 -4.98 24.88
N LYS A 99 19.13 -4.39 25.80
CA LYS A 99 18.60 -3.44 26.80
C LYS A 99 18.62 -1.98 26.32
N ARG A 100 19.35 -1.67 25.24
CA ARG A 100 19.47 -0.31 24.70
C ARG A 100 18.27 0.00 23.83
N ILE A 101 17.60 1.13 24.12
CA ILE A 101 16.54 1.69 23.28
C ILE A 101 16.96 3.12 22.93
N GLY A 102 16.91 3.42 21.65
CA GLY A 102 17.18 4.77 21.15
C GLY A 102 16.10 5.25 20.18
N ARG A 103 16.05 6.57 19.98
CA ARG A 103 15.06 7.24 19.11
C ARG A 103 15.73 8.29 18.25
N ALA A 104 15.31 8.42 17.00
CA ALA A 104 15.74 9.50 16.12
C ALA A 104 14.56 9.95 15.24
N PRO A 105 14.38 11.26 15.01
CA PRO A 105 13.46 11.76 13.99
C PRO A 105 13.97 11.38 12.60
N ILE A 106 13.10 10.97 11.72
CA ILE A 106 13.43 10.62 10.33
C ILE A 106 12.56 11.37 9.32
N GLY A 107 11.25 11.39 9.50
CA GLY A 107 10.33 11.93 8.51
C GLY A 107 10.48 13.44 8.30
N SER A 108 10.39 14.22 9.37
CA SER A 108 10.55 15.67 9.29
C SER A 108 11.94 16.09 8.76
N VAL A 109 12.99 15.34 9.14
CA VAL A 109 14.37 15.61 8.68
C VAL A 109 14.52 15.42 7.18
N ILE A 110 13.89 14.38 6.63
CA ILE A 110 13.93 14.10 5.19
C ILE A 110 13.10 15.15 4.44
N ARG A 111 11.86 15.40 4.86
CA ARG A 111 10.94 16.34 4.19
C ARG A 111 11.45 17.78 4.16
N HIS A 112 12.07 18.24 5.25
CA HIS A 112 12.58 19.61 5.36
C HIS A 112 14.08 19.74 5.08
N SER A 113 14.68 18.73 4.44
CA SER A 113 16.10 18.78 4.08
C SER A 113 16.40 19.96 3.14
N ARG A 114 17.48 20.67 3.43
CA ARG A 114 18.00 21.72 2.55
C ARG A 114 18.83 21.17 1.39
N LEU A 115 19.24 19.91 1.49
CA LEU A 115 19.99 19.25 0.43
C LEU A 115 19.02 18.76 -0.66
N PRO A 116 19.36 18.91 -1.95
CA PRO A 116 18.54 18.40 -3.03
C PRO A 116 18.56 16.88 -3.06
N ALA A 117 17.53 16.26 -3.65
CA ALA A 117 17.54 14.83 -3.92
C ALA A 117 18.68 14.47 -4.90
N PRO A 118 19.40 13.38 -4.70
CA PRO A 118 19.21 12.34 -3.69
C PRO A 118 19.99 12.56 -2.39
N LEU A 119 20.65 13.71 -2.22
CA LEU A 119 21.53 13.98 -1.08
C LEU A 119 20.79 14.30 0.22
N HIS A 120 19.47 14.52 0.17
CA HIS A 120 18.66 14.90 1.33
C HIS A 120 18.71 13.89 2.48
N TYR A 121 18.98 12.61 2.21
CA TYR A 121 19.16 11.58 3.24
C TYR A 121 20.46 11.74 4.04
N ILE A 122 21.46 12.44 3.50
CA ILE A 122 22.71 12.73 4.23
C ILE A 122 22.43 13.52 5.50
N GLN A 123 21.35 14.32 5.51
CA GLN A 123 20.97 15.10 6.68
C GLN A 123 20.67 14.24 7.91
N LEU A 124 20.23 13.00 7.76
CA LEU A 124 20.06 12.05 8.87
C LEU A 124 21.41 11.79 9.58
N PHE A 125 22.50 11.67 8.83
CA PHE A 125 23.84 11.43 9.36
C PHE A 125 24.48 12.68 10.00
N LEU A 126 23.80 13.83 9.98
CA LEU A 126 24.20 15.03 10.73
C LEU A 126 23.50 15.11 12.10
N LEU A 127 22.56 14.22 12.40
CA LEU A 127 21.82 14.21 13.66
C LEU A 127 22.51 13.34 14.70
N PRO A 128 22.91 13.88 15.88
CA PRO A 128 23.51 13.08 16.95
C PRO A 128 22.63 11.90 17.38
N GLN A 129 21.29 12.09 17.43
CA GLN A 129 20.35 11.04 17.79
C GLN A 129 20.39 9.87 16.81
N PHE A 130 20.47 10.15 15.50
CA PHE A 130 20.58 9.12 14.46
C PHE A 130 21.92 8.39 14.54
N LEU A 131 23.01 9.15 14.66
CA LEU A 131 24.36 8.60 14.78
C LEU A 131 24.50 7.69 16.01
N TRP A 132 23.86 8.07 17.11
CA TRP A 132 23.88 7.28 18.35
C TRP A 132 23.19 5.91 18.20
N LEU A 133 22.29 5.74 17.25
CA LEU A 133 21.65 4.46 16.97
C LEU A 133 22.57 3.50 16.18
N LEU A 134 23.52 4.03 15.42
CA LEU A 134 24.40 3.23 14.57
C LEU A 134 25.48 2.51 15.41
N ASP A 135 25.82 1.31 14.97
CA ASP A 135 26.94 0.49 15.46
C ASP A 135 28.18 0.74 14.58
N LEU A 136 29.36 0.43 15.07
CA LEU A 136 30.61 0.53 14.29
C LEU A 136 30.53 -0.28 12.98
N ARG A 137 29.82 -1.42 13.00
CA ARG A 137 29.58 -2.26 11.82
C ARG A 137 28.71 -1.59 10.78
N ASP A 138 27.83 -0.65 11.16
CA ASP A 138 27.05 0.14 10.20
C ASP A 138 27.99 1.07 9.42
N TRP A 139 28.96 1.70 10.09
CA TRP A 139 29.95 2.56 9.43
C TRP A 139 30.88 1.79 8.50
N VAL A 140 31.38 0.63 8.92
CA VAL A 140 32.22 -0.23 8.07
C VAL A 140 31.48 -0.68 6.82
N ARG A 141 30.16 -0.92 6.91
CA ARG A 141 29.30 -1.41 5.83
C ARG A 141 28.51 -0.32 5.12
N ILE A 142 28.71 0.95 5.41
CA ILE A 142 27.94 2.06 4.85
C ILE A 142 27.97 2.09 3.31
N PHE A 143 29.08 1.67 2.71
CA PHE A 143 29.19 1.58 1.24
C PHE A 143 28.20 0.61 0.59
N SER A 144 27.78 -0.44 1.32
CA SER A 144 26.75 -1.37 0.81
C SER A 144 25.38 -0.67 0.73
N VAL A 145 25.05 0.17 1.70
CA VAL A 145 23.82 0.99 1.68
C VAL A 145 23.86 1.96 0.50
N TRP A 146 24.95 2.71 0.36
CA TRP A 146 25.12 3.65 -0.75
C TRP A 146 25.08 2.96 -2.12
N SER A 147 25.64 1.74 -2.23
CA SER A 147 25.57 0.94 -3.46
C SER A 147 24.12 0.65 -3.86
N THR A 148 23.26 0.25 -2.90
CA THR A 148 21.84 -0.01 -3.17
C THR A 148 21.09 1.28 -3.55
N LEU A 149 21.36 2.39 -2.87
CA LEU A 149 20.77 3.69 -3.24
C LEU A 149 21.21 4.15 -4.64
N LEU A 150 22.47 3.96 -5.00
CA LEU A 150 22.96 4.26 -6.34
C LEU A 150 22.37 3.33 -7.40
N MET A 151 22.14 2.05 -7.07
CA MET A 151 21.37 1.15 -7.95
C MET A 151 19.95 1.68 -8.18
N ALA A 152 19.26 2.14 -7.14
CA ALA A 152 17.93 2.70 -7.27
C ALA A 152 17.89 3.95 -8.16
N ILE A 153 18.94 4.78 -8.18
CA ILE A 153 19.03 5.95 -9.07
C ILE A 153 19.37 5.51 -10.50
N GLY A 154 20.37 4.66 -10.67
CA GLY A 154 20.97 4.37 -11.97
C GLY A 154 20.33 3.20 -12.72
N ILE A 155 19.40 2.44 -12.15
CA ILE A 155 18.66 1.36 -12.81
C ILE A 155 17.20 1.76 -12.90
N ASP A 156 16.64 1.76 -14.09
CA ASP A 156 15.19 1.79 -14.25
C ASP A 156 14.66 0.34 -14.19
N PRO A 157 13.98 -0.04 -13.10
CA PRO A 157 13.54 -1.42 -12.93
C PRO A 157 12.37 -1.81 -13.84
N PHE A 158 11.72 -0.85 -14.52
CA PHE A 158 10.65 -1.11 -15.49
C PHE A 158 11.16 -1.41 -16.89
N VAL A 159 12.45 -1.17 -17.15
CA VAL A 159 13.07 -1.55 -18.43
C VAL A 159 13.36 -3.04 -18.42
N GLU A 160 12.91 -3.77 -19.44
CA GLU A 160 13.20 -5.19 -19.65
C GLU A 160 14.71 -5.45 -19.76
N ASP A 161 15.16 -6.69 -19.53
CA ASP A 161 16.57 -7.12 -19.55
C ASP A 161 17.48 -6.54 -18.46
N GLN A 162 16.95 -6.20 -17.30
CA GLN A 162 17.79 -5.77 -16.17
C GLN A 162 18.40 -6.98 -15.43
N PRO A 163 19.63 -6.87 -14.90
CA PRO A 163 20.30 -7.97 -14.19
C PRO A 163 19.79 -8.08 -12.73
N LEU A 164 18.48 -8.04 -12.51
CA LEU A 164 17.84 -8.06 -11.21
C LEU A 164 16.91 -9.27 -11.03
N GLU A 165 16.77 -10.08 -12.07
CA GLU A 165 15.91 -11.26 -12.02
C GLU A 165 16.43 -12.28 -10.99
N GLY A 166 15.53 -12.79 -10.17
CA GLY A 166 15.84 -13.75 -9.10
C GLY A 166 16.52 -13.15 -7.87
N LEU A 167 16.89 -11.86 -7.85
CA LEU A 167 17.47 -11.19 -6.69
C LEU A 167 16.39 -10.66 -5.77
N THR A 168 16.63 -10.77 -4.45
CA THR A 168 15.75 -10.21 -3.41
C THR A 168 16.43 -9.08 -2.65
N PHE A 169 15.61 -8.21 -2.07
CA PHE A 169 16.12 -7.17 -1.18
C PHE A 169 16.75 -7.75 0.09
N GLY A 170 16.28 -8.89 0.58
CA GLY A 170 16.88 -9.59 1.72
C GLY A 170 18.35 -9.95 1.51
N GLU A 171 18.75 -10.31 0.29
CA GLU A 171 20.16 -10.56 -0.04
C GLU A 171 21.03 -9.31 0.04
N GLU A 172 20.51 -8.16 -0.40
CA GLU A 172 21.19 -6.87 -0.22
C GLU A 172 21.28 -6.48 1.25
N LEU A 173 20.23 -6.68 2.05
CA LEU A 173 20.22 -6.37 3.48
C LEU A 173 21.26 -7.18 4.28
N LYS A 174 21.62 -8.39 3.88
CA LYS A 174 22.68 -9.19 4.55
C LYS A 174 24.03 -8.50 4.53
N ARG A 175 24.26 -7.60 3.58
CA ARG A 175 25.51 -6.84 3.41
C ARG A 175 25.56 -5.57 4.28
N TRP A 176 24.43 -5.15 4.86
CA TRP A 176 24.30 -3.93 5.63
C TRP A 176 24.70 -4.13 7.10
N GLY A 177 24.97 -3.04 7.79
CA GLY A 177 25.20 -3.04 9.22
C GLY A 177 23.92 -3.29 10.03
N PRO A 178 24.04 -3.67 11.32
CA PRO A 178 22.92 -4.20 12.08
C PRO A 178 21.78 -3.20 12.30
N ALA A 179 22.08 -1.92 12.59
CA ALA A 179 21.04 -0.94 12.86
C ALA A 179 20.30 -0.52 11.59
N LEU A 180 21.03 -0.19 10.51
CA LEU A 180 20.42 0.16 9.22
C LEU A 180 19.69 -1.02 8.61
N ARG A 181 20.20 -2.25 8.76
CA ARG A 181 19.50 -3.45 8.35
C ARG A 181 18.19 -3.61 9.10
N ALA A 182 18.18 -3.40 10.43
CA ALA A 182 16.96 -3.48 11.23
C ALA A 182 15.94 -2.38 10.85
N LEU A 183 16.40 -1.16 10.57
CA LEU A 183 15.54 -0.08 10.09
C LEU A 183 14.83 -0.47 8.80
N PHE A 184 15.58 -0.92 7.80
CA PHE A 184 15.02 -1.25 6.50
C PHE A 184 14.21 -2.55 6.51
N PHE A 185 14.52 -3.48 7.40
CA PHE A 185 13.66 -4.63 7.66
C PHE A 185 12.29 -4.18 8.18
N GLY A 186 12.27 -3.26 9.17
CA GLY A 186 11.04 -2.65 9.68
C GLY A 186 10.28 -1.87 8.62
N LEU A 187 10.99 -1.05 7.82
CA LEU A 187 10.41 -0.30 6.70
C LEU A 187 9.77 -1.21 5.64
N THR A 188 10.39 -2.35 5.34
CA THR A 188 9.85 -3.30 4.36
C THR A 188 8.56 -3.93 4.88
N ARG A 189 8.52 -4.34 6.14
CA ARG A 189 7.30 -4.87 6.76
C ARG A 189 6.21 -3.81 6.88
N ASN A 190 6.54 -2.61 7.30
CA ASN A 190 5.60 -1.51 7.43
C ASN A 190 5.13 -0.96 6.08
N GLY A 191 6.08 -0.55 5.23
CA GLY A 191 5.75 0.16 3.98
C GLY A 191 5.35 -0.77 2.84
N LEU A 192 5.85 -2.02 2.81
CA LEU A 192 5.60 -2.97 1.73
C LEU A 192 4.78 -4.19 2.18
N SER A 193 4.49 -4.31 3.48
CA SER A 193 3.77 -5.45 4.08
C SER A 193 4.32 -6.81 3.64
N THR A 194 5.66 -6.92 3.59
CA THR A 194 6.35 -8.11 3.07
C THR A 194 7.69 -8.30 3.77
N ASP A 195 8.13 -9.55 3.90
CA ASP A 195 9.49 -9.84 4.37
C ASP A 195 10.53 -9.51 3.29
N PRO A 196 11.66 -8.88 3.64
CA PRO A 196 12.70 -8.51 2.68
C PRO A 196 13.19 -9.65 1.80
N GLU A 197 13.20 -10.88 2.33
CA GLU A 197 13.59 -12.11 1.63
C GLU A 197 12.65 -12.46 0.48
N GLN A 198 11.41 -11.98 0.51
CA GLN A 198 10.41 -12.20 -0.53
C GLN A 198 10.33 -11.04 -1.51
N VAL A 199 10.79 -9.83 -1.12
CA VAL A 199 10.71 -8.64 -1.98
C VAL A 199 11.69 -8.76 -3.14
N PRO A 200 11.22 -8.82 -4.41
CA PRO A 200 12.10 -8.73 -5.56
C PRO A 200 12.92 -7.43 -5.52
N LEU A 201 14.21 -7.53 -5.77
CA LEU A 201 15.09 -6.35 -5.72
C LEU A 201 14.62 -5.26 -6.69
N ALA A 202 14.14 -5.64 -7.88
CA ALA A 202 13.57 -4.69 -8.84
C ALA A 202 12.38 -3.90 -8.26
N GLY A 203 11.46 -4.58 -7.56
CA GLY A 203 10.31 -3.94 -6.89
C GLY A 203 10.74 -2.98 -5.78
N PHE A 204 11.73 -3.38 -4.96
CA PHE A 204 12.28 -2.52 -3.92
C PHE A 204 12.96 -1.27 -4.50
N LEU A 205 13.76 -1.42 -5.56
CA LEU A 205 14.38 -0.27 -6.23
C LEU A 205 13.35 0.67 -6.86
N ALA A 206 12.27 0.13 -7.45
CA ALA A 206 11.17 0.94 -7.96
C ALA A 206 10.49 1.74 -6.84
N PHE A 207 10.24 1.11 -5.69
CA PHE A 207 9.70 1.78 -4.50
C PHE A 207 10.64 2.91 -4.02
N LEU A 208 11.94 2.64 -3.85
CA LEU A 208 12.89 3.66 -3.44
C LEU A 208 12.93 4.85 -4.43
N ARG A 209 12.93 4.58 -5.72
CA ARG A 209 12.93 5.64 -6.75
C ARG A 209 11.72 6.55 -6.60
N PHE A 210 10.54 5.97 -6.54
CA PHE A 210 9.29 6.71 -6.61
C PHE A 210 8.93 7.41 -5.30
N TYR A 211 9.09 6.72 -4.15
CA TYR A 211 8.63 7.20 -2.85
C TYR A 211 9.71 7.86 -1.99
N THR A 212 10.98 7.82 -2.41
CA THR A 212 12.04 8.30 -1.51
C THR A 212 13.12 9.12 -2.21
N ILE A 213 13.89 8.51 -3.12
CA ILE A 213 15.24 8.99 -3.43
C ILE A 213 15.31 10.08 -4.52
N MET A 214 14.33 10.12 -5.44
CA MET A 214 14.40 10.99 -6.61
C MET A 214 13.88 12.41 -6.36
N ARG A 215 13.13 12.63 -5.26
CA ARG A 215 12.56 13.92 -4.85
C ARG A 215 12.50 14.02 -3.33
N ARG A 216 12.67 15.22 -2.77
CA ARG A 216 12.54 15.47 -1.32
C ARG A 216 11.09 15.34 -0.84
N ASP A 217 10.14 15.80 -1.65
CA ASP A 217 8.71 15.72 -1.36
C ASP A 217 8.13 14.31 -1.56
N ALA A 218 8.90 13.37 -2.10
CA ALA A 218 8.43 12.00 -2.29
C ALA A 218 8.11 11.29 -0.96
N TRP A 219 8.80 11.64 0.13
CA TRP A 219 8.50 11.15 1.49
C TRP A 219 7.38 11.93 2.19
N ALA A 220 6.71 12.86 1.50
CA ALA A 220 5.58 13.60 2.06
C ALA A 220 4.28 12.83 1.83
N PHE A 221 3.48 12.69 2.87
CA PHE A 221 2.15 12.13 2.82
C PHE A 221 1.23 12.85 3.81
N ASP A 222 -0.05 12.68 3.59
CA ASP A 222 -1.11 13.25 4.40
C ASP A 222 -2.02 12.13 4.89
N TYR A 223 -2.89 12.42 5.85
CA TYR A 223 -3.91 11.50 6.36
C TYR A 223 -5.31 11.96 6.00
N LEU A 224 -6.24 11.00 5.88
CA LEU A 224 -7.66 11.25 5.74
C LEU A 224 -8.26 11.47 7.14
N PRO A 225 -8.89 12.63 7.44
CA PRO A 225 -9.30 13.01 8.81
C PRO A 225 -10.35 12.06 9.41
N ASN A 226 -11.21 11.48 8.57
CA ASN A 226 -12.26 10.55 8.99
C ASN A 226 -11.99 9.11 8.52
N GLY A 227 -10.75 8.84 8.05
CA GLY A 227 -10.37 7.57 7.49
C GLY A 227 -10.79 7.38 6.03
N GLY A 228 -10.38 6.26 5.46
CA GLY A 228 -10.63 5.94 4.04
C GLY A 228 -12.03 5.42 3.76
N GLY A 229 -12.76 4.97 4.79
CA GLY A 229 -14.12 4.45 4.67
C GLY A 229 -15.07 5.50 4.08
N GLU A 230 -15.05 6.71 4.63
CA GLU A 230 -15.88 7.84 4.18
C GLU A 230 -15.63 8.16 2.69
N VAL A 231 -14.38 8.18 2.26
CA VAL A 231 -14.01 8.43 0.86
C VAL A 231 -14.57 7.35 -0.06
N CYS A 232 -14.47 6.08 0.33
CA CYS A 232 -14.98 4.96 -0.46
C CYS A 232 -16.51 4.94 -0.52
N GLU A 233 -17.19 5.27 0.56
CA GLU A 233 -18.65 5.41 0.61
C GLU A 233 -19.12 6.56 -0.29
N ASN A 234 -18.46 7.70 -0.26
CA ASN A 234 -18.77 8.83 -1.13
C ASN A 234 -18.55 8.50 -2.61
N LEU A 235 -17.50 7.73 -2.95
CA LEU A 235 -17.30 7.20 -4.31
C LEU A 235 -18.46 6.27 -4.71
N ALA A 236 -18.88 5.36 -3.83
CA ALA A 236 -19.99 4.45 -4.08
C ALA A 236 -21.32 5.20 -4.33
N VAL A 237 -21.60 6.20 -3.48
CA VAL A 237 -22.78 7.07 -3.66
C VAL A 237 -22.72 7.78 -5.02
N LYS A 238 -21.55 8.28 -5.43
CA LYS A 238 -21.39 8.95 -6.73
C LYS A 238 -21.62 8.01 -7.90
N ILE A 239 -21.11 6.78 -7.83
CA ILE A 239 -21.35 5.74 -8.86
C ILE A 239 -22.84 5.45 -9.00
N MET A 240 -23.55 5.28 -7.89
CA MET A 240 -25.00 5.03 -7.91
C MET A 240 -25.79 6.22 -8.45
N GLN A 241 -25.40 7.45 -8.12
CA GLN A 241 -26.01 8.68 -8.68
C GLN A 241 -25.85 8.77 -10.20
N LEU A 242 -24.78 8.20 -10.75
CA LEU A 242 -24.49 8.16 -12.19
C LEU A 242 -25.12 6.93 -12.89
N GLY A 243 -25.89 6.10 -12.18
CA GLY A 243 -26.63 4.96 -12.74
C GLY A 243 -25.94 3.61 -12.60
N GLY A 244 -24.78 3.52 -11.92
CA GLY A 244 -24.15 2.26 -11.55
C GLY A 244 -24.89 1.56 -10.40
N GLU A 245 -24.61 0.29 -10.21
CA GLU A 245 -25.17 -0.55 -9.13
C GLU A 245 -24.04 -1.19 -8.32
N ILE A 246 -24.24 -1.30 -7.01
CA ILE A 246 -23.30 -1.96 -6.10
C ILE A 246 -24.05 -2.99 -5.27
N ARG A 247 -23.57 -4.24 -5.31
CA ARG A 247 -24.10 -5.34 -4.49
C ARG A 247 -23.05 -5.80 -3.50
N LEU A 248 -23.35 -5.63 -2.23
CA LEU A 248 -22.54 -6.14 -1.12
C LEU A 248 -22.87 -7.63 -0.85
N LYS A 249 -22.04 -8.32 -0.07
CA LYS A 249 -22.19 -9.75 0.28
C LYS A 249 -22.30 -10.65 -0.96
N SER A 250 -21.76 -10.20 -2.09
CA SER A 250 -21.86 -10.82 -3.40
C SER A 250 -20.49 -11.34 -3.84
N ARG A 251 -20.09 -12.47 -3.29
CA ARG A 251 -18.79 -13.09 -3.58
C ARG A 251 -18.80 -13.80 -4.93
N VAL A 252 -18.07 -13.28 -5.89
CA VAL A 252 -17.81 -13.98 -7.16
C VAL A 252 -16.84 -15.12 -6.92
N ILE A 253 -17.22 -16.32 -7.35
CA ILE A 253 -16.43 -17.55 -7.20
C ILE A 253 -15.82 -18.04 -8.52
N ARG A 254 -16.42 -17.66 -9.65
CA ARG A 254 -16.01 -18.06 -10.99
C ARG A 254 -16.50 -17.06 -12.03
N VAL A 255 -15.80 -16.96 -13.14
CA VAL A 255 -16.21 -16.22 -14.33
C VAL A 255 -16.11 -17.11 -15.57
N ASP A 256 -17.06 -16.95 -16.48
CA ASP A 256 -17.01 -17.54 -17.81
C ASP A 256 -16.86 -16.39 -18.82
N ALA A 257 -15.64 -16.23 -19.35
CA ALA A 257 -15.34 -15.24 -20.39
C ALA A 257 -15.76 -15.81 -21.76
N THR A 258 -16.69 -15.15 -22.42
CA THR A 258 -17.26 -15.64 -23.69
C THR A 258 -16.79 -14.77 -24.86
N ARG A 259 -16.29 -15.43 -25.89
CA ARG A 259 -15.86 -14.77 -27.12
C ARG A 259 -17.07 -14.31 -27.93
N GLY A 260 -17.17 -13.01 -28.20
CA GLY A 260 -18.23 -12.42 -29.04
C GLY A 260 -19.63 -12.44 -28.43
N GLY A 261 -19.74 -12.60 -27.08
CA GLY A 261 -21.00 -12.58 -26.35
C GLY A 261 -20.83 -12.06 -24.92
N ASP A 262 -21.90 -12.11 -24.15
CA ASP A 262 -21.87 -11.73 -22.74
C ASP A 262 -21.07 -12.74 -21.93
N SER A 263 -20.21 -12.23 -21.05
CA SER A 263 -19.49 -12.99 -20.04
C SER A 263 -20.34 -13.13 -18.79
N THR A 264 -20.15 -14.21 -18.04
CA THR A 264 -20.95 -14.55 -16.85
C THR A 264 -20.11 -14.49 -15.59
N ALA A 265 -20.58 -13.81 -14.54
CA ALA A 265 -20.06 -13.92 -13.19
C ALA A 265 -20.96 -14.80 -12.33
N HIS A 266 -20.40 -15.83 -11.70
CA HIS A 266 -21.07 -16.71 -10.76
C HIS A 266 -20.85 -16.21 -9.34
N ILE A 267 -21.94 -15.88 -8.67
CA ILE A 267 -21.96 -15.24 -7.36
C ILE A 267 -22.44 -16.25 -6.32
N GLN A 268 -21.76 -16.34 -5.21
CA GLN A 268 -22.20 -17.07 -4.03
C GLN A 268 -22.78 -16.09 -3.01
N HIS A 269 -24.04 -16.30 -2.66
CA HIS A 269 -24.77 -15.54 -1.65
C HIS A 269 -25.57 -16.51 -0.78
N ASP A 270 -25.33 -16.53 0.53
CA ASP A 270 -26.03 -17.39 1.53
C ASP A 270 -26.13 -18.88 1.13
N GLY A 271 -25.06 -19.41 0.52
CA GLY A 271 -24.99 -20.81 0.07
C GLY A 271 -25.68 -21.10 -1.26
N LEU A 272 -26.36 -20.12 -1.84
CA LEU A 272 -26.95 -20.19 -3.18
C LEU A 272 -25.96 -19.61 -4.21
N THR A 273 -26.05 -20.15 -5.43
CA THR A 273 -25.28 -19.60 -6.56
C THR A 273 -26.24 -18.93 -7.53
N GLU A 274 -26.00 -17.68 -7.82
CA GLU A 274 -26.68 -16.95 -8.89
C GLU A 274 -25.66 -16.54 -9.97
N SER A 275 -26.17 -16.17 -11.15
CA SER A 275 -25.31 -15.73 -12.25
C SER A 275 -25.81 -14.41 -12.82
N VAL A 276 -24.86 -13.52 -13.14
CA VAL A 276 -25.13 -12.24 -13.78
C VAL A 276 -24.26 -12.12 -15.02
N ASN A 277 -24.82 -11.55 -16.09
CA ASN A 277 -24.19 -11.43 -17.38
C ASN A 277 -23.91 -9.97 -17.73
N ALA A 278 -22.79 -9.71 -18.38
CA ALA A 278 -22.48 -8.45 -19.03
C ALA A 278 -21.43 -8.68 -20.14
N PRO A 279 -21.35 -7.77 -21.13
CA PRO A 279 -20.33 -7.87 -22.19
C PRO A 279 -18.89 -7.87 -21.68
N PHE A 280 -18.62 -7.18 -20.56
CA PHE A 280 -17.27 -7.02 -20.02
C PHE A 280 -17.22 -7.38 -18.54
N ILE A 281 -16.08 -7.94 -18.11
CA ILE A 281 -15.76 -8.18 -16.71
C ILE A 281 -14.44 -7.48 -16.36
N ILE A 282 -14.42 -6.75 -15.24
CA ILE A 282 -13.21 -6.19 -14.64
C ILE A 282 -12.96 -6.88 -13.30
N LEU A 283 -11.90 -7.69 -13.22
CA LEU A 283 -11.47 -8.33 -11.98
C LEU A 283 -10.62 -7.35 -11.17
N ALA A 284 -11.23 -6.74 -10.16
CA ALA A 284 -10.67 -5.68 -9.32
C ALA A 284 -10.53 -6.09 -7.84
N SER A 285 -10.53 -7.38 -7.55
CA SER A 285 -10.29 -7.93 -6.22
C SER A 285 -8.79 -7.82 -5.83
N ASP A 286 -8.48 -8.12 -4.57
CA ASP A 286 -7.09 -8.30 -4.13
C ASP A 286 -6.41 -9.50 -4.80
N SER A 287 -5.09 -9.61 -4.65
CA SER A 287 -4.30 -10.68 -5.30
C SER A 287 -4.77 -12.09 -4.93
N PRO A 288 -5.06 -12.44 -3.65
CA PRO A 288 -5.62 -13.75 -3.32
C PRO A 288 -7.01 -14.00 -3.89
N GLY A 289 -7.88 -13.00 -3.89
CA GLY A 289 -9.21 -13.10 -4.48
C GLY A 289 -9.16 -13.30 -6.00
N ALA A 290 -8.29 -12.54 -6.68
CA ALA A 290 -8.06 -12.70 -8.11
C ALA A 290 -7.51 -14.09 -8.45
N GLU A 291 -6.53 -14.57 -7.67
CA GLU A 291 -5.98 -15.92 -7.82
C GLU A 291 -7.08 -16.98 -7.72
N SER A 292 -7.93 -16.87 -6.71
CA SER A 292 -9.04 -17.82 -6.49
C SER A 292 -10.00 -17.86 -7.68
N VAL A 293 -10.44 -16.68 -8.15
CA VAL A 293 -11.36 -16.57 -9.28
C VAL A 293 -10.73 -17.10 -10.57
N ILE A 294 -9.49 -16.69 -10.88
CA ILE A 294 -8.79 -17.08 -12.11
C ILE A 294 -8.50 -18.58 -12.12
N LYS A 295 -7.98 -19.14 -11.03
CA LYS A 295 -7.68 -20.59 -10.97
C LYS A 295 -8.92 -21.46 -11.06
N THR A 296 -10.06 -21.00 -10.51
CA THR A 296 -11.33 -21.69 -10.61
C THR A 296 -11.93 -21.61 -12.02
N SER A 297 -11.78 -20.45 -12.67
CA SER A 297 -12.34 -20.20 -14.02
C SER A 297 -11.52 -20.82 -15.13
N PHE A 298 -10.18 -20.77 -15.02
CA PHE A 298 -9.23 -21.14 -16.06
C PHE A 298 -8.09 -22.04 -15.51
N PRO A 299 -8.43 -23.24 -15.02
CA PRO A 299 -7.49 -24.07 -14.27
C PRO A 299 -6.24 -24.50 -15.05
N LEU A 300 -6.33 -24.69 -16.36
CA LEU A 300 -5.20 -25.09 -17.18
C LEU A 300 -4.30 -23.91 -17.54
N GLU A 301 -4.87 -22.80 -17.97
CA GLU A 301 -4.18 -21.60 -18.44
C GLU A 301 -3.52 -20.82 -17.29
N SER A 302 -4.05 -20.97 -16.06
CA SER A 302 -3.57 -20.24 -14.89
C SER A 302 -2.39 -20.90 -14.15
N THR A 303 -1.96 -22.10 -14.57
CA THR A 303 -0.92 -22.87 -13.85
C THR A 303 0.43 -22.15 -13.74
N SER A 304 0.79 -21.35 -14.75
CA SER A 304 2.03 -20.57 -14.78
C SER A 304 1.89 -19.14 -14.23
N LEU A 305 0.68 -18.73 -13.85
CA LEU A 305 0.43 -17.37 -13.39
C LEU A 305 0.90 -17.17 -11.94
N PHE A 306 1.57 -16.05 -11.73
CA PHE A 306 2.02 -15.59 -10.44
C PHE A 306 1.10 -14.49 -9.89
N PHE A 307 0.65 -14.67 -8.66
CA PHE A 307 -0.15 -13.69 -7.93
C PHE A 307 0.65 -13.18 -6.74
N PRO A 308 1.02 -11.88 -6.68
CA PRO A 308 1.89 -11.35 -5.64
C PRO A 308 1.12 -11.16 -4.32
N HIS A 309 1.42 -11.97 -3.32
CA HIS A 309 0.85 -11.87 -1.98
C HIS A 309 1.84 -11.26 -0.99
N GLY A 310 1.37 -10.34 -0.15
CA GLY A 310 2.10 -9.83 1.00
C GLY A 310 1.83 -10.62 2.27
N LEU A 311 2.12 -10.02 3.43
CA LEU A 311 1.96 -10.65 4.75
C LEU A 311 0.56 -10.43 5.32
N ALA A 312 0.12 -11.41 6.11
CA ALA A 312 -0.89 -11.18 7.13
C ALA A 312 -0.30 -10.32 8.25
N HIS A 313 -1.15 -9.58 8.96
CA HIS A 313 -0.71 -8.76 10.08
C HIS A 313 -1.80 -8.58 11.13
N ALA A 314 -1.40 -8.16 12.32
CA ALA A 314 -2.31 -7.73 13.36
C ALA A 314 -2.16 -6.22 13.59
N VAL A 315 -3.29 -5.54 13.68
CA VAL A 315 -3.41 -4.14 14.10
C VAL A 315 -3.95 -4.11 15.51
N ILE A 316 -3.22 -3.51 16.41
CA ILE A 316 -3.58 -3.42 17.83
C ILE A 316 -3.74 -1.96 18.20
N ARG A 317 -4.95 -1.56 18.61
CA ARG A 317 -5.28 -0.23 19.10
C ARG A 317 -5.38 -0.26 20.60
N LEU A 318 -4.71 0.70 21.25
CA LEU A 318 -4.62 0.78 22.71
C LEU A 318 -5.06 2.17 23.15
N TRP A 319 -6.18 2.24 23.90
CA TRP A 319 -6.70 3.48 24.50
C TRP A 319 -6.19 3.62 25.92
N PHE A 320 -5.65 4.79 26.25
CA PHE A 320 -5.13 5.16 27.57
C PHE A 320 -5.87 6.37 28.09
N ASP A 321 -6.03 6.48 29.42
CA ASP A 321 -6.67 7.63 30.11
C ASP A 321 -5.72 8.82 30.29
N ILE A 322 -4.49 8.71 29.84
CA ILE A 322 -3.49 9.79 29.81
C ILE A 322 -2.77 9.85 28.48
N THR A 323 -2.10 10.99 28.22
CA THR A 323 -1.24 11.20 27.07
C THR A 323 0.24 11.05 27.48
N PRO A 324 1.07 10.30 26.74
CA PRO A 324 2.48 10.17 27.06
C PRO A 324 3.25 11.47 26.80
N ARG A 325 4.34 11.69 27.54
CA ARG A 325 5.19 12.88 27.42
C ARG A 325 5.84 13.05 26.05
N LYS A 326 6.13 11.94 25.36
CA LYS A 326 6.72 11.89 24.02
C LYS A 326 5.83 11.05 23.12
N ASN A 327 5.02 11.70 22.33
CA ASN A 327 4.10 11.08 21.41
C ASN A 327 4.29 11.66 19.99
N PRO A 328 5.39 11.30 19.30
CA PRO A 328 5.52 11.63 17.88
C PRO A 328 4.34 11.00 17.13
N GLU A 329 3.88 11.65 16.07
CA GLU A 329 2.67 11.25 15.34
C GLU A 329 2.71 9.78 14.89
N ALA A 330 3.84 9.36 14.33
CA ALA A 330 4.05 8.02 13.81
C ALA A 330 5.50 7.56 13.99
N GLY A 331 5.76 6.30 13.67
CA GLY A 331 7.13 5.82 13.64
C GLY A 331 7.27 4.32 13.37
N ILE A 332 8.52 3.92 13.36
CA ILE A 332 8.96 2.56 13.07
C ILE A 332 9.65 1.99 14.29
N PHE A 333 9.20 0.83 14.72
CA PHE A 333 9.92 -0.02 15.65
C PHE A 333 10.84 -0.97 14.89
N SER A 334 12.06 -1.14 15.35
CA SER A 334 13.00 -2.07 14.73
C SER A 334 13.96 -2.69 15.75
N GLY A 335 14.66 -3.73 15.34
CA GLY A 335 15.51 -4.56 16.22
C GLY A 335 14.67 -5.54 17.03
N ASP A 336 14.89 -5.58 18.35
CA ASP A 336 14.30 -6.60 19.24
C ASP A 336 12.85 -6.29 19.66
N PHE A 337 12.07 -5.56 18.85
CA PHE A 337 10.64 -5.35 19.07
C PHE A 337 9.81 -6.36 18.30
N ILE A 338 8.68 -6.74 18.89
CA ILE A 338 7.62 -7.52 18.23
C ILE A 338 6.76 -6.62 17.33
N MET A 339 6.64 -5.32 17.67
CA MET A 339 5.93 -4.31 16.90
C MET A 339 6.82 -3.77 15.76
N HIS A 340 6.20 -3.30 14.66
CA HIS A 340 6.93 -2.82 13.48
C HIS A 340 6.71 -1.33 13.20
N ASN A 341 5.51 -0.81 13.47
CA ASN A 341 5.18 0.60 13.37
C ASN A 341 4.14 1.02 14.40
N PHE A 342 3.94 2.33 14.51
CA PHE A 342 2.91 2.91 15.35
C PHE A 342 2.39 4.22 14.78
N PHE A 343 1.15 4.55 15.17
CA PHE A 343 0.48 5.81 14.87
C PHE A 343 -0.32 6.27 16.10
N TRP A 344 -0.13 7.52 16.53
CA TRP A 344 -0.98 8.14 17.56
C TRP A 344 -2.22 8.70 16.88
N LEU A 345 -3.36 8.05 17.07
CA LEU A 345 -4.58 8.28 16.30
C LEU A 345 -5.25 9.62 16.63
N ASP A 346 -5.05 10.14 17.84
CA ASP A 346 -5.48 11.48 18.27
C ASP A 346 -4.81 12.60 17.44
N LYS A 347 -3.71 12.33 16.76
CA LYS A 347 -3.03 13.26 15.86
C LYS A 347 -3.45 13.12 14.38
N ILE A 348 -4.17 12.05 14.06
CA ILE A 348 -4.45 11.64 12.68
C ILE A 348 -5.96 11.77 12.39
N TYR A 349 -6.83 11.27 13.26
CA TYR A 349 -8.27 11.21 13.01
C TYR A 349 -9.04 12.20 13.88
N ASP A 350 -10.02 12.89 13.30
CA ASP A 350 -10.81 13.90 13.99
C ASP A 350 -11.62 13.34 15.16
N SER A 351 -12.20 12.13 15.03
CA SER A 351 -12.93 11.49 16.12
C SER A 351 -12.04 11.17 17.33
N TYR A 352 -10.82 10.69 17.09
CA TYR A 352 -9.85 10.42 18.14
C TYR A 352 -9.31 11.71 18.78
N ARG A 353 -9.10 12.77 17.96
CA ARG A 353 -8.69 14.09 18.45
C ARG A 353 -9.75 14.69 19.36
N LYS A 354 -11.01 14.66 18.93
CA LYS A 354 -12.12 15.13 19.73
C LYS A 354 -12.23 14.39 21.07
N TRP A 355 -12.10 13.07 21.05
CA TRP A 355 -12.06 12.26 22.27
C TRP A 355 -10.88 12.65 23.18
N HIS A 356 -9.69 12.85 22.62
CA HIS A 356 -8.52 13.32 23.35
C HIS A 356 -8.76 14.69 24.02
N ASP A 357 -9.30 15.66 23.27
CA ASP A 357 -9.55 17.01 23.76
C ASP A 357 -10.57 17.03 24.91
N GLU A 358 -11.55 16.14 24.89
CA GLU A 358 -12.58 16.06 25.93
C GLU A 358 -12.14 15.23 27.15
N THR A 359 -11.27 14.24 26.99
CA THR A 359 -10.94 13.28 28.07
C THR A 359 -9.50 13.37 28.57
N GLY A 360 -8.58 13.98 27.83
CA GLY A 360 -7.15 13.96 28.08
C GLY A 360 -6.47 12.60 27.77
N GLY A 361 -7.25 11.64 27.28
CA GLY A 361 -6.75 10.30 26.90
C GLY A 361 -5.97 10.29 25.58
N SER A 362 -5.39 9.17 25.25
CA SER A 362 -4.67 8.98 23.98
C SER A 362 -4.90 7.59 23.40
N CYS A 363 -4.83 7.46 22.08
CA CYS A 363 -4.96 6.18 21.43
C CYS A 363 -3.79 5.96 20.47
N ILE A 364 -3.14 4.80 20.58
CA ILE A 364 -2.09 4.38 19.66
C ILE A 364 -2.52 3.13 18.90
N GLU A 365 -2.24 3.13 17.61
CA GLU A 365 -2.29 1.96 16.76
C GLU A 365 -0.86 1.43 16.56
N VAL A 366 -0.65 0.12 16.79
CA VAL A 366 0.60 -0.57 16.51
C VAL A 366 0.36 -1.78 15.60
N HIS A 367 1.29 -2.06 14.71
CA HIS A 367 1.17 -3.17 13.78
C HIS A 367 2.22 -4.25 14.05
N VAL A 368 1.81 -5.50 13.87
CA VAL A 368 2.65 -6.69 13.97
C VAL A 368 2.54 -7.46 12.66
N TYR A 369 3.60 -7.48 11.86
CA TYR A 369 3.69 -8.18 10.57
C TYR A 369 4.36 -9.55 10.63
N GLY A 370 4.39 -10.13 11.77
CA GLY A 370 5.04 -11.43 11.98
C GLY A 370 6.17 -11.37 13.00
N PRO A 371 6.97 -12.42 13.12
CA PRO A 371 6.90 -13.66 12.34
C PRO A 371 5.59 -14.45 12.53
N GLN A 372 5.36 -15.47 11.70
CA GLN A 372 4.07 -16.16 11.63
C GLN A 372 3.68 -16.85 12.95
N ASP A 373 4.64 -17.37 13.70
CA ASP A 373 4.43 -17.97 15.03
C ASP A 373 3.91 -16.94 16.06
N VAL A 374 4.31 -15.67 15.93
CA VAL A 374 3.78 -14.56 16.73
C VAL A 374 2.33 -14.26 16.33
N LEU A 375 2.02 -14.22 15.05
CA LEU A 375 0.66 -14.00 14.57
C LEU A 375 -0.27 -15.19 14.88
N ALA A 376 0.24 -16.40 15.03
CA ALA A 376 -0.54 -17.57 15.40
C ALA A 376 -0.89 -17.63 16.91
N GLN A 377 -0.32 -16.75 17.74
CA GLN A 377 -0.62 -16.69 19.18
C GLN A 377 -2.08 -16.26 19.41
N SER A 378 -2.64 -16.61 20.57
CA SER A 378 -3.94 -16.07 21.00
C SER A 378 -3.88 -14.55 21.17
N ASP A 379 -5.02 -13.87 21.08
CA ASP A 379 -5.09 -12.42 21.25
C ASP A 379 -4.54 -11.98 22.62
N ALA A 380 -4.82 -12.73 23.68
CA ALA A 380 -4.30 -12.45 25.02
C ALA A 380 -2.76 -12.52 25.07
N MET A 381 -2.16 -13.51 24.42
CA MET A 381 -0.70 -13.67 24.38
C MET A 381 -0.05 -12.58 23.51
N LEU A 382 -0.62 -12.31 22.34
CA LEU A 382 -0.15 -11.26 21.44
C LEU A 382 -0.20 -9.89 22.14
N LEU A 383 -1.33 -9.55 22.79
CA LEU A 383 -1.49 -8.32 23.55
C LEU A 383 -0.47 -8.21 24.69
N THR A 384 -0.27 -9.29 25.46
CA THR A 384 0.71 -9.32 26.56
C THR A 384 2.12 -9.02 26.06
N ASN A 385 2.51 -9.61 24.93
CA ASN A 385 3.83 -9.40 24.32
C ASN A 385 3.99 -7.98 23.77
N VAL A 386 2.95 -7.44 23.13
CA VAL A 386 2.93 -6.06 22.63
C VAL A 386 3.02 -5.07 23.78
N LEU A 387 2.19 -5.21 24.83
CA LEU A 387 2.22 -4.33 26.00
C LEU A 387 3.56 -4.38 26.74
N ARG A 388 4.17 -5.56 26.86
CA ARG A 388 5.49 -5.72 27.47
C ARG A 388 6.55 -4.90 26.72
N ASP A 389 6.56 -4.91 25.41
CA ASP A 389 7.52 -4.16 24.60
C ASP A 389 7.15 -2.68 24.53
N PHE A 390 5.87 -2.35 24.46
CA PHE A 390 5.35 -1.00 24.44
C PHE A 390 5.68 -0.23 25.73
N TYR A 391 5.48 -0.83 26.90
CA TYR A 391 5.81 -0.20 28.19
C TYR A 391 7.31 -0.01 28.45
N ARG A 392 8.19 -0.62 27.65
CA ARG A 392 9.63 -0.29 27.68
C ARG A 392 9.90 1.06 27.01
N VAL A 393 9.06 1.45 26.07
CA VAL A 393 9.17 2.71 25.32
C VAL A 393 8.39 3.83 26.00
N HIS A 394 7.24 3.49 26.60
CA HIS A 394 6.32 4.39 27.29
C HIS A 394 5.96 3.84 28.70
N PRO A 395 6.93 3.81 29.63
CA PRO A 395 6.69 3.24 30.98
C PRO A 395 5.63 4.00 31.76
N GLU A 396 5.43 5.29 31.45
CA GLU A 396 4.41 6.15 32.07
C GLU A 396 2.98 5.70 31.78
N LEU A 397 2.74 4.93 30.71
CA LEU A 397 1.40 4.43 30.36
C LEU A 397 1.02 3.13 31.06
N LYS A 398 1.96 2.52 31.82
CA LYS A 398 1.66 1.31 32.55
C LYS A 398 0.62 1.55 33.66
N GLY A 399 -0.48 0.81 33.61
CA GLY A 399 -1.61 0.97 34.51
C GLY A 399 -2.71 1.91 34.02
N HIS A 400 -2.51 2.55 32.87
CA HIS A 400 -3.44 3.53 32.29
C HIS A 400 -4.22 3.00 31.06
N LEU A 401 -4.11 1.71 30.73
CA LEU A 401 -4.83 1.11 29.62
C LEU A 401 -6.32 0.99 29.93
N ILE A 402 -7.16 1.66 29.13
CA ILE A 402 -8.63 1.61 29.20
C ILE A 402 -9.15 0.40 28.45
N LYS A 403 -8.77 0.27 27.16
CA LYS A 403 -9.29 -0.75 26.25
C LYS A 403 -8.24 -1.12 25.19
N PRO A 404 -8.01 -2.39 24.93
CA PRO A 404 -7.34 -2.86 23.74
C PRO A 404 -8.37 -3.27 22.67
N HIS A 405 -8.00 -3.13 21.40
CA HIS A 405 -8.70 -3.73 20.27
C HIS A 405 -7.70 -4.39 19.35
N ILE A 406 -7.93 -5.66 19.00
CA ILE A 406 -7.05 -6.43 18.12
C ILE A 406 -7.82 -6.78 16.85
N GLN A 407 -7.28 -6.38 15.72
CA GLN A 407 -7.78 -6.73 14.40
C GLN A 407 -6.75 -7.58 13.67
N ARG A 408 -7.15 -8.78 13.25
CA ARG A 408 -6.33 -9.64 12.42
C ARG A 408 -6.71 -9.46 10.96
N ASN A 409 -5.72 -9.16 10.14
CA ASN A 409 -5.87 -8.97 8.72
C ASN A 409 -5.21 -10.13 7.97
N ALA A 410 -5.93 -10.72 7.03
CA ALA A 410 -5.41 -11.75 6.14
C ALA A 410 -4.31 -11.19 5.22
N ALA A 411 -3.59 -12.07 4.54
CA ALA A 411 -2.50 -11.72 3.61
C ALA A 411 -3.05 -11.14 2.28
N THR A 412 -3.79 -10.04 2.36
CA THR A 412 -4.40 -9.35 1.22
C THR A 412 -3.54 -8.22 0.65
N HIS A 413 -2.45 -7.88 1.32
CA HIS A 413 -1.47 -6.94 0.77
C HIS A 413 -0.78 -7.50 -0.48
N THR A 414 -0.24 -6.60 -1.28
CA THR A 414 0.43 -6.95 -2.53
C THR A 414 1.94 -6.88 -2.35
N LEU A 415 2.64 -7.98 -2.68
CA LEU A 415 4.08 -7.98 -2.82
C LEU A 415 4.48 -6.98 -3.94
N PRO A 416 5.46 -6.09 -3.73
CA PRO A 416 5.89 -5.12 -4.74
C PRO A 416 6.69 -5.79 -5.87
N ALA A 417 6.05 -6.68 -6.62
CA ALA A 417 6.60 -7.30 -7.82
C ALA A 417 6.21 -6.46 -9.04
N LEU A 418 7.17 -6.24 -9.95
CA LEU A 418 6.90 -5.55 -11.22
C LEU A 418 6.26 -6.50 -12.23
N GLY A 419 6.52 -7.80 -12.07
CA GLY A 419 5.99 -8.88 -12.88
C GLY A 419 6.68 -9.03 -14.23
N ALA A 420 6.58 -10.24 -14.79
CA ALA A 420 7.07 -10.58 -16.11
C ALA A 420 5.91 -10.89 -17.06
N ARG A 421 6.09 -10.63 -18.36
CA ARG A 421 5.10 -11.01 -19.37
C ARG A 421 4.89 -12.52 -19.38
N GLY A 422 3.64 -12.95 -19.53
CA GLY A 422 3.26 -14.36 -19.61
C GLY A 422 3.08 -15.06 -18.27
N THR A 423 3.61 -14.50 -17.17
CA THR A 423 3.43 -15.06 -15.82
C THR A 423 2.70 -14.13 -14.86
N HIS A 424 2.63 -12.83 -15.16
CA HIS A 424 1.96 -11.84 -14.34
C HIS A 424 0.91 -11.10 -15.17
N LEU A 425 -0.34 -11.16 -14.78
CA LEU A 425 -1.44 -10.54 -15.52
C LEU A 425 -1.30 -9.02 -15.59
N GLY A 426 -1.51 -8.47 -16.79
CA GLY A 426 -1.69 -7.05 -17.02
C GLY A 426 -3.17 -6.67 -16.94
N ILE A 427 -3.49 -5.43 -17.35
CA ILE A 427 -4.89 -4.96 -17.45
C ILE A 427 -5.65 -5.79 -18.47
N GLU A 428 -5.13 -5.91 -19.67
CA GLU A 428 -5.63 -6.86 -20.67
C GLU A 428 -5.15 -8.26 -20.31
N THR A 429 -6.08 -9.22 -20.34
CA THR A 429 -5.82 -10.63 -20.04
C THR A 429 -5.82 -11.47 -21.32
N PRO A 430 -5.36 -12.73 -21.26
CA PRO A 430 -5.50 -13.65 -22.39
C PRO A 430 -6.95 -14.00 -22.73
N TRP A 431 -7.89 -13.74 -21.83
CA TRP A 431 -9.30 -14.04 -22.00
C TRP A 431 -10.05 -12.81 -22.52
N GLU A 432 -10.79 -12.97 -23.60
CA GLU A 432 -11.52 -11.87 -24.24
C GLU A 432 -12.54 -11.28 -23.29
N ASN A 433 -12.68 -9.94 -23.29
CA ASN A 433 -13.60 -9.17 -22.45
C ASN A 433 -13.43 -9.31 -20.93
N LEU A 434 -12.30 -9.91 -20.48
CA LEU A 434 -11.90 -9.95 -19.09
C LEU A 434 -10.66 -9.09 -18.87
N PHE A 435 -10.80 -8.04 -18.06
CA PHE A 435 -9.74 -7.12 -17.69
C PHE A 435 -9.39 -7.27 -16.21
N CYS A 436 -8.18 -6.87 -15.82
CA CYS A 436 -7.75 -6.85 -14.44
C CYS A 436 -7.44 -5.42 -13.97
N ALA A 437 -7.78 -5.11 -12.72
CA ALA A 437 -7.41 -3.87 -12.04
C ALA A 437 -6.97 -4.17 -10.60
N GLY A 438 -6.09 -3.34 -10.05
CA GLY A 438 -5.59 -3.49 -8.69
C GLY A 438 -4.11 -3.18 -8.60
N ASP A 439 -3.62 -3.01 -7.38
CA ASP A 439 -2.22 -2.73 -7.11
C ASP A 439 -1.27 -3.90 -7.43
N TRP A 440 -1.83 -5.11 -7.58
CA TRP A 440 -1.12 -6.34 -7.92
C TRP A 440 -0.93 -6.55 -9.44
N VAL A 441 -1.68 -5.82 -10.27
CA VAL A 441 -1.63 -5.96 -11.74
C VAL A 441 -0.31 -5.42 -12.28
N ARG A 442 0.29 -6.14 -13.24
CA ARG A 442 1.48 -5.66 -13.95
C ARG A 442 1.15 -4.42 -14.78
N HIS A 443 1.81 -3.34 -14.45
CA HIS A 443 1.58 -2.03 -15.09
C HIS A 443 2.87 -1.20 -15.13
N THR A 444 2.97 -0.28 -16.07
CA THR A 444 4.13 0.60 -16.25
C THR A 444 4.15 1.80 -15.31
N THR A 445 3.05 2.06 -14.58
CA THR A 445 3.06 3.13 -13.56
C THR A 445 4.13 2.88 -12.51
N PRO A 446 4.96 3.87 -12.16
CA PRO A 446 5.99 3.72 -11.14
C PRO A 446 5.42 3.64 -9.72
N ALA A 447 4.16 4.02 -9.53
CA ALA A 447 3.47 3.99 -8.24
C ALA A 447 3.09 2.58 -7.81
N PHE A 448 2.89 2.40 -6.51
CA PHE A 448 2.32 1.22 -5.86
C PHE A 448 1.07 1.62 -5.07
N PHE A 449 0.47 0.67 -4.37
CA PHE A 449 -0.63 0.86 -3.43
C PHE A 449 -1.87 1.52 -4.05
N LEU A 450 -2.47 2.48 -3.34
CA LEU A 450 -3.71 3.15 -3.75
C LEU A 450 -3.59 3.83 -5.12
N GLU A 451 -2.44 4.43 -5.40
CA GLU A 451 -2.22 5.11 -6.67
C GLU A 451 -2.19 4.12 -7.85
N ARG A 452 -1.52 2.95 -7.69
CA ARG A 452 -1.55 1.91 -8.72
C ARG A 452 -2.95 1.31 -8.87
N ALA A 453 -3.66 1.09 -7.74
CA ALA A 453 -5.04 0.61 -7.78
C ALA A 453 -5.95 1.59 -8.55
N CYS A 454 -5.80 2.89 -8.32
CA CYS A 454 -6.53 3.94 -9.06
C CYS A 454 -6.13 3.95 -10.54
N ALA A 455 -4.84 4.02 -10.86
CA ALA A 455 -4.37 4.06 -12.25
C ALA A 455 -4.81 2.84 -13.06
N THR A 456 -4.68 1.63 -12.50
CA THR A 456 -5.13 0.41 -13.17
C THR A 456 -6.65 0.32 -13.28
N GLY A 457 -7.40 0.90 -12.33
CA GLY A 457 -8.86 1.04 -12.42
C GLY A 457 -9.29 1.94 -13.57
N ILE A 458 -8.62 3.08 -13.76
CA ILE A 458 -8.85 3.99 -14.91
C ILE A 458 -8.55 3.26 -16.23
N GLU A 459 -7.41 2.59 -16.32
CA GLU A 459 -7.00 1.90 -17.56
C GLU A 459 -7.91 0.70 -17.88
N ALA A 460 -8.39 -0.05 -16.87
CA ALA A 460 -9.36 -1.11 -17.09
C ALA A 460 -10.71 -0.57 -17.58
N ALA A 461 -11.15 0.57 -17.05
CA ALA A 461 -12.32 1.28 -17.60
C ALA A 461 -12.07 1.74 -19.05
N ASN A 462 -10.89 2.28 -19.35
CA ASN A 462 -10.50 2.69 -20.70
C ASN A 462 -10.55 1.52 -21.71
N CYS A 463 -10.18 0.30 -21.32
CA CYS A 463 -10.33 -0.87 -22.19
C CYS A 463 -11.80 -1.11 -22.58
N VAL A 464 -12.72 -0.98 -21.63
CA VAL A 464 -14.17 -1.09 -21.90
C VAL A 464 -14.65 0.08 -22.76
N LEU A 465 -14.27 1.33 -22.43
CA LEU A 465 -14.66 2.53 -23.17
C LEU A 465 -14.19 2.46 -24.62
N ARG A 466 -12.94 2.06 -24.85
CA ARG A 466 -12.38 1.85 -26.20
C ARG A 466 -13.19 0.83 -27.01
N SER A 467 -13.56 -0.29 -26.36
CA SER A 467 -14.40 -1.33 -27.00
C SER A 467 -15.80 -0.83 -27.36
N ARG A 468 -16.29 0.21 -26.67
CA ARG A 468 -17.57 0.88 -26.93
C ARG A 468 -17.46 2.11 -27.84
N GLY A 469 -16.25 2.49 -28.26
CA GLY A 469 -16.01 3.69 -29.07
C GLY A 469 -16.25 4.99 -28.29
N LEU A 470 -16.09 4.99 -26.98
CA LEU A 470 -16.25 6.12 -26.08
C LEU A 470 -14.88 6.73 -25.72
N ASP A 471 -14.89 8.03 -25.35
CA ASP A 471 -13.68 8.74 -24.95
C ASP A 471 -13.06 8.15 -23.68
N GLU A 472 -11.77 7.85 -23.76
CA GLU A 472 -10.94 7.37 -22.66
C GLU A 472 -10.58 8.51 -21.68
N PHE A 473 -10.10 8.15 -20.49
CA PHE A 473 -9.57 9.08 -19.51
C PHE A 473 -8.04 9.06 -19.52
N GLU A 474 -7.42 10.23 -19.49
CA GLU A 474 -5.97 10.35 -19.40
C GLU A 474 -5.48 10.18 -17.96
N LEU A 475 -4.40 9.41 -17.78
CA LEU A 475 -3.69 9.36 -16.53
C LEU A 475 -2.91 10.66 -16.28
N GLN A 476 -2.93 11.11 -15.03
CA GLN A 476 -2.15 12.26 -14.61
C GLN A 476 -0.65 11.94 -14.63
N THR A 477 0.14 12.90 -15.10
CA THR A 477 1.61 12.77 -15.15
C THR A 477 2.21 12.88 -13.76
N TYR A 478 3.09 11.94 -13.41
CA TYR A 478 3.82 11.97 -12.16
C TYR A 478 4.88 13.07 -12.15
N PRO A 479 5.13 13.69 -10.98
CA PRO A 479 6.18 14.69 -10.85
C PRO A 479 7.55 14.11 -11.25
N PRO A 480 8.36 14.82 -12.05
CA PRO A 480 9.67 14.36 -12.47
C PRO A 480 10.67 14.33 -11.31
N PRO A 481 11.78 13.60 -11.45
CA PRO A 481 12.90 13.69 -10.53
C PRO A 481 13.42 15.13 -10.36
N GLU A 482 13.97 15.47 -9.18
CA GLU A 482 14.68 16.75 -9.01
C GLU A 482 15.92 16.83 -9.94
N PRO A 483 16.34 18.06 -10.34
CA PRO A 483 17.37 18.23 -11.37
C PRO A 483 18.68 17.49 -11.09
N LEU A 484 19.17 17.48 -9.84
CA LEU A 484 20.39 16.77 -9.48
C LEU A 484 20.21 15.24 -9.60
N ALA A 485 19.07 14.71 -9.11
CA ALA A 485 18.77 13.29 -9.20
C ALA A 485 18.64 12.85 -10.68
N ALA A 486 17.95 13.63 -11.51
CA ALA A 486 17.84 13.39 -12.94
C ALA A 486 19.21 13.45 -13.67
N TRP A 487 20.07 14.38 -13.30
CA TRP A 487 21.42 14.48 -13.86
C TRP A 487 22.28 13.25 -13.50
N ILE A 488 22.25 12.81 -12.23
CA ILE A 488 22.97 11.61 -11.78
C ILE A 488 22.46 10.38 -12.52
N GLU A 489 21.14 10.20 -12.61
CA GLU A 489 20.50 9.11 -13.34
C GLU A 489 20.96 9.06 -14.80
N ALA A 490 20.84 10.18 -15.52
CA ALA A 490 21.23 10.28 -16.92
C ALA A 490 22.74 9.99 -17.13
N SER A 491 23.59 10.41 -16.17
CA SER A 491 25.02 10.17 -16.22
C SER A 491 25.36 8.68 -16.02
N MET A 492 24.68 8.02 -15.07
CA MET A 492 24.85 6.58 -14.82
C MET A 492 24.35 5.73 -15.98
N MET A 493 23.21 6.08 -16.56
CA MET A 493 22.64 5.36 -17.71
C MET A 493 23.54 5.48 -18.96
N ARG A 494 24.09 6.66 -19.24
CA ARG A 494 25.06 6.86 -20.31
C ARG A 494 26.31 6.01 -20.13
N GLY A 495 26.84 5.96 -18.90
CA GLY A 495 28.01 5.14 -18.55
C GLY A 495 27.79 3.64 -18.81
N ARG A 496 26.59 3.14 -18.57
CA ARG A 496 26.22 1.72 -18.85
C ARG A 496 26.11 1.43 -20.34
N LYS A 497 25.42 2.28 -21.11
CA LYS A 497 25.32 2.11 -22.57
C LYS A 497 26.70 2.04 -23.21
N ASN A 498 27.64 2.92 -22.79
CA ASN A 498 29.01 2.93 -23.29
C ASN A 498 29.81 1.66 -22.92
N ARG A 499 29.59 1.09 -21.72
CA ARG A 499 30.23 -0.16 -21.30
C ARG A 499 29.68 -1.38 -22.05
N ARG A 500 28.36 -1.41 -22.31
CA ARG A 500 27.70 -2.47 -23.07
C ARG A 500 28.15 -2.45 -24.55
N GLY A 501 28.22 -1.26 -25.15
CA GLY A 501 28.76 -1.08 -26.51
C GLY A 501 30.22 -1.53 -26.64
N LYS A 502 31.08 -1.25 -25.66
CA LYS A 502 32.48 -1.73 -25.64
C LYS A 502 32.62 -3.24 -25.39
N ARG A 503 31.66 -3.90 -24.74
CA ARG A 503 31.65 -5.38 -24.58
C ARG A 503 31.15 -6.10 -25.80
N LEU A 504 30.29 -5.51 -26.60
CA LEU A 504 29.77 -6.07 -27.85
C LEU A 504 30.73 -5.84 -29.03
N ALA A 505 31.68 -4.93 -28.88
CA ALA A 505 32.73 -4.61 -29.88
C ALA A 505 34.06 -5.35 -29.61
N LYS A 506 34.14 -6.14 -28.56
CA LYS A 506 35.23 -7.12 -28.27
C LYS A 506 34.71 -8.53 -28.44
#